data_9b47bc5a250e429fd7677bdecd030472
#
_entry.id   9b47bc5a250e429fd7677bdecd030472
#
_cell.length_a   1.000
_cell.length_b   1.000
_cell.length_c   1.000
_cell.angle_alpha   90.00
_cell.angle_beta   90.00
_cell.angle_gamma   90.00
#
_symmetry.space_group_name_H-M   'P 1'
#
loop_
_entity.id
_entity.type
_entity.pdbx_description
1 polymer ?
#
loop_
_entity_poly.entity_id
_entity_poly.type
_entity_poly.pdbx_seq_one_letter_code
_entity_poly.pdbx_strand_id
1 'polypeptide(L)'
;VKESVERIKDCLGAYPESYVTDRGFASKKNAAYLEKKGIKDGMCARDPMELRERMKDTWYKDSQKRRGSTEGRIGVFKNVFLRRVMKEKCFKNREQALVWSVLAHNLWVLARMSLADEAERKEKAAKKKAA
;
A
#
# COMPACT_ATOMS: atom_id res chain seq x y z
N VAL A 1 -9.87 8.88 -8.48
CA VAL A 1 -8.54 8.73 -9.09
C VAL A 1 -7.91 10.09 -9.32
N LYS A 2 -8.50 10.96 -10.16
CA LYS A 2 -7.93 12.28 -10.48
C LYS A 2 -7.54 13.07 -9.22
N GLU A 3 -8.46 13.27 -8.30
CA GLU A 3 -8.24 14.01 -7.05
C GLU A 3 -7.10 13.41 -6.21
N SER A 4 -7.05 12.08 -6.07
CA SER A 4 -5.98 11.41 -5.31
C SER A 4 -4.61 11.57 -5.98
N VAL A 5 -4.54 11.49 -7.31
CA VAL A 5 -3.30 11.64 -8.07
C VAL A 5 -2.78 13.09 -8.01
N GLU A 6 -3.67 14.07 -8.17
CA GLU A 6 -3.27 15.49 -8.03
C GLU A 6 -2.80 15.79 -6.59
N ARG A 7 -3.48 15.25 -5.58
CA ARG A 7 -3.04 15.36 -4.18
C ARG A 7 -1.66 14.75 -3.92
N ILE A 8 -1.36 13.60 -4.53
CA ILE A 8 -0.02 12.99 -4.44
C ILE A 8 1.02 13.94 -5.04
N LYS A 9 0.74 14.50 -6.21
CA LYS A 9 1.63 15.47 -6.84
C LYS A 9 1.85 16.70 -5.97
N ASP A 10 0.78 17.25 -5.38
CA ASP A 10 0.87 18.45 -4.50
C ASP A 10 1.72 18.14 -3.25
N CYS A 11 1.61 16.95 -2.68
CA CYS A 11 2.36 16.56 -1.49
C CYS A 11 3.81 16.16 -1.78
N LEU A 12 4.09 15.51 -2.92
CA LEU A 12 5.40 14.93 -3.23
C LEU A 12 6.16 15.67 -4.35
N GLY A 13 5.55 16.66 -4.98
CA GLY A 13 6.15 17.45 -6.07
C GLY A 13 6.14 16.76 -7.44
N ALA A 14 5.77 15.47 -7.52
CA ALA A 14 5.77 14.69 -8.76
C ALA A 14 4.55 13.75 -8.84
N TYR A 15 4.17 13.41 -10.08
CA TYR A 15 3.19 12.34 -10.30
C TYR A 15 3.79 10.99 -9.96
N PRO A 16 2.98 10.03 -9.45
CA PRO A 16 3.46 8.68 -9.21
C PRO A 16 3.74 7.96 -10.53
N GLU A 17 4.75 7.11 -10.58
CA GLU A 17 5.07 6.28 -11.75
C GLU A 17 3.93 5.30 -12.12
N SER A 18 3.21 4.82 -11.12
CA SER A 18 2.11 3.88 -11.29
C SER A 18 1.00 4.13 -10.27
N TYR A 19 -0.22 3.78 -10.64
CA TYR A 19 -1.38 3.94 -9.76
C TYR A 19 -2.19 2.64 -9.71
N VAL A 20 -2.18 1.99 -8.56
CA VAL A 20 -2.83 0.69 -8.35
C VAL A 20 -4.03 0.86 -7.44
N THR A 21 -5.20 0.43 -7.89
CA THR A 21 -6.44 0.55 -7.11
C THR A 21 -7.35 -0.64 -7.29
N ASP A 22 -8.37 -0.67 -6.45
CA ASP A 22 -9.42 -1.67 -6.50
C ASP A 22 -10.28 -1.54 -7.77
N ARG A 23 -11.00 -2.61 -8.07
CA ARG A 23 -11.95 -2.78 -9.18
C ARG A 23 -13.01 -1.66 -9.23
N GLY A 24 -13.40 -1.12 -8.09
CA GLY A 24 -14.35 0.00 -7.98
C GLY A 24 -13.93 1.25 -8.74
N PHE A 25 -12.63 1.49 -8.88
CA PHE A 25 -12.08 2.67 -9.55
C PHE A 25 -11.80 2.48 -11.05
N ALA A 26 -11.88 1.24 -11.56
CA ALA A 26 -11.65 0.96 -12.96
C ALA A 26 -12.76 1.55 -13.83
N SER A 27 -12.38 2.48 -14.70
CA SER A 27 -13.25 3.08 -15.72
C SER A 27 -12.40 3.61 -16.88
N LYS A 28 -12.99 3.65 -18.08
CA LYS A 28 -12.33 4.22 -19.28
C LYS A 28 -11.84 5.65 -19.04
N LYS A 29 -12.64 6.47 -18.31
CA LYS A 29 -12.28 7.84 -17.95
C LYS A 29 -11.04 7.91 -17.07
N ASN A 30 -10.94 7.04 -16.07
CA ASN A 30 -9.79 7.00 -15.17
C ASN A 30 -8.54 6.47 -15.88
N ALA A 31 -8.68 5.46 -16.73
CA ALA A 31 -7.58 4.93 -17.54
C ALA A 31 -7.00 6.01 -18.47
N ALA A 32 -7.86 6.69 -19.25
CA ALA A 32 -7.44 7.79 -20.12
C ALA A 32 -6.79 8.96 -19.35
N TYR A 33 -7.24 9.23 -18.13
CA TYR A 33 -6.61 10.23 -17.27
C TYR A 33 -5.18 9.81 -16.86
N LEU A 34 -4.97 8.58 -16.43
CA LEU A 34 -3.65 8.07 -16.04
C LEU A 34 -2.69 8.06 -17.23
N GLU A 35 -3.16 7.59 -18.39
CA GLU A 35 -2.41 7.59 -19.65
C GLU A 35 -1.96 9.01 -20.05
N LYS A 36 -2.87 9.98 -20.01
CA LYS A 36 -2.56 11.41 -20.29
C LYS A 36 -1.47 11.97 -19.37
N LYS A 37 -1.37 11.45 -18.14
CA LYS A 37 -0.37 11.88 -17.15
C LYS A 37 0.92 11.03 -17.19
N GLY A 38 1.01 10.04 -18.07
CA GLY A 38 2.15 9.12 -18.14
C GLY A 38 2.25 8.17 -16.94
N ILE A 39 1.13 7.94 -16.24
CA ILE A 39 1.08 7.10 -15.04
C ILE A 39 0.67 5.69 -15.45
N LYS A 40 1.47 4.69 -15.10
CA LYS A 40 1.18 3.29 -15.41
C LYS A 40 -0.10 2.82 -14.70
N ASP A 41 -1.08 2.37 -15.47
CA ASP A 41 -2.38 1.93 -14.96
C ASP A 41 -2.30 0.53 -14.34
N GLY A 42 -2.41 0.48 -13.01
CA GLY A 42 -2.51 -0.74 -12.20
C GLY A 42 -3.91 -0.97 -11.63
N MET A 43 -4.95 -0.30 -12.12
CA MET A 43 -6.32 -0.53 -11.65
C MET A 43 -6.77 -1.96 -11.97
N CYS A 44 -7.45 -2.62 -11.00
CA CYS A 44 -7.99 -3.95 -11.21
C CYS A 44 -9.13 -3.91 -12.24
N ALA A 45 -8.96 -4.58 -13.38
CA ALA A 45 -9.97 -4.62 -14.44
C ALA A 45 -11.30 -5.19 -13.95
N ARG A 46 -12.40 -4.63 -14.43
CA ARG A 46 -13.76 -5.10 -14.10
C ARG A 46 -14.14 -6.32 -14.92
N ASP A 47 -13.80 -6.30 -16.21
CA ASP A 47 -14.06 -7.40 -17.12
C ASP A 47 -13.11 -8.58 -16.86
N PRO A 48 -13.63 -9.80 -16.67
CA PRO A 48 -12.82 -11.00 -16.46
C PRO A 48 -11.87 -11.32 -17.62
N MET A 49 -12.25 -11.03 -18.85
CA MET A 49 -11.42 -11.27 -20.04
C MET A 49 -10.24 -10.29 -20.05
N GLU A 50 -10.52 -9.00 -19.87
CA GLU A 50 -9.47 -7.97 -19.72
C GLU A 50 -8.54 -8.28 -18.56
N LEU A 51 -9.07 -8.71 -17.42
CA LEU A 51 -8.26 -9.08 -16.26
C LEU A 51 -7.30 -10.22 -16.58
N ARG A 52 -7.78 -11.28 -17.28
CA ARG A 52 -6.92 -12.41 -17.68
C ARG A 52 -5.80 -11.97 -18.61
N GLU A 53 -6.08 -11.10 -19.57
CA GLU A 53 -5.05 -10.55 -20.46
C GLU A 53 -4.03 -9.71 -19.70
N ARG A 54 -4.48 -8.79 -18.85
CA ARG A 54 -3.60 -7.94 -18.04
C ARG A 54 -2.75 -8.73 -17.04
N MET A 55 -3.26 -9.86 -16.53
CA MET A 55 -2.51 -10.76 -15.63
C MET A 55 -1.36 -11.52 -16.30
N LYS A 56 -1.24 -11.48 -17.63
CA LYS A 56 -0.07 -11.99 -18.37
C LYS A 56 1.14 -11.07 -18.18
N ASP A 57 0.93 -9.77 -17.95
CA ASP A 57 1.98 -8.82 -17.59
C ASP A 57 2.44 -9.08 -16.15
N THR A 58 3.71 -9.42 -15.99
CA THR A 58 4.35 -9.72 -14.70
C THR A 58 4.23 -8.54 -13.73
N TRP A 59 4.46 -7.30 -14.23
CA TRP A 59 4.32 -6.12 -13.40
C TRP A 59 2.88 -5.94 -12.88
N TYR A 60 1.89 -6.12 -13.75
CA TYR A 60 0.49 -6.00 -13.35
C TYR A 60 0.12 -7.07 -12.32
N LYS A 61 0.51 -8.32 -12.53
CA LYS A 61 0.33 -9.43 -11.58
C LYS A 61 0.93 -9.13 -10.22
N ASP A 62 2.18 -8.65 -10.16
CA ASP A 62 2.86 -8.30 -8.93
C ASP A 62 2.20 -7.10 -8.23
N SER A 63 1.72 -6.13 -9.00
CA SER A 63 0.99 -4.97 -8.48
C SER A 63 -0.32 -5.39 -7.81
N GLN A 64 -1.08 -6.31 -8.42
CA GLN A 64 -2.30 -6.86 -7.81
C GLN A 64 -2.00 -7.68 -6.55
N LYS A 65 -0.90 -8.45 -6.53
CA LYS A 65 -0.45 -9.17 -5.34
C LYS A 65 -0.09 -8.21 -4.20
N ARG A 66 0.63 -7.12 -4.49
CA ARG A 66 0.94 -6.08 -3.50
C ARG A 66 -0.32 -5.41 -2.95
N ARG A 67 -1.31 -5.14 -3.81
CA ARG A 67 -2.61 -4.62 -3.39
C ARG A 67 -3.28 -5.54 -2.37
N GLY A 68 -3.34 -6.84 -2.64
CA GLY A 68 -3.88 -7.84 -1.71
C GLY A 68 -3.15 -7.83 -0.35
N SER A 69 -1.82 -7.70 -0.35
CA SER A 69 -1.05 -7.59 0.91
C SER A 69 -1.34 -6.28 1.67
N THR A 70 -1.71 -5.21 0.98
CA THR A 70 -2.13 -3.95 1.62
C THR A 70 -3.43 -4.11 2.39
N GLU A 71 -4.39 -4.87 1.88
CA GLU A 71 -5.62 -5.20 2.60
C GLU A 71 -5.33 -5.96 3.90
N GLY A 72 -4.41 -6.92 3.87
CA GLY A 72 -3.94 -7.60 5.07
C GLY A 72 -3.31 -6.64 6.09
N ARG A 73 -2.48 -5.70 5.64
CA ARG A 73 -1.87 -4.68 6.51
C ARG A 73 -2.92 -3.76 7.13
N ILE A 74 -3.91 -3.33 6.35
CA ILE A 74 -5.04 -2.55 6.85
C ILE A 74 -5.82 -3.35 7.92
N GLY A 75 -5.99 -4.65 7.70
CA GLY A 75 -6.60 -5.56 8.70
C GLY A 75 -5.81 -5.58 10.01
N VAL A 76 -4.49 -5.74 9.96
CA VAL A 76 -3.62 -5.68 11.14
C VAL A 76 -3.72 -4.31 11.81
N PHE A 77 -3.62 -3.22 11.05
CA PHE A 77 -3.73 -1.88 11.58
C PHE A 77 -5.05 -1.66 12.33
N LYS A 78 -6.19 -2.02 11.72
CA LYS A 78 -7.51 -1.88 12.33
C LYS A 78 -7.70 -2.72 13.58
N ASN A 79 -7.17 -3.94 13.59
CA ASN A 79 -7.41 -4.88 14.69
C ASN A 79 -6.44 -4.68 15.87
N VAL A 80 -5.20 -4.32 15.60
CA VAL A 80 -4.12 -4.24 16.61
C VAL A 80 -3.94 -2.81 17.12
N PHE A 81 -3.85 -1.84 16.21
CA PHE A 81 -3.47 -0.46 16.57
C PHE A 81 -4.67 0.46 16.77
N LEU A 82 -5.68 0.39 15.88
CA LEU A 82 -6.80 1.32 15.91
C LEU A 82 -7.95 0.85 16.82
N ARG A 83 -7.99 -0.43 17.22
CA ARG A 83 -9.15 -1.12 17.83
C ARG A 83 -10.37 -1.14 16.90
N ARG A 84 -11.13 -2.25 16.91
CA ARG A 84 -12.29 -2.45 16.01
C ARG A 84 -13.37 -1.40 16.12
N VAL A 85 -13.55 -0.81 17.31
CA VAL A 85 -14.56 0.21 17.57
C VAL A 85 -13.87 1.39 18.22
N MET A 86 -13.91 2.53 17.54
CA MET A 86 -13.48 3.79 18.13
C MET A 86 -14.51 4.20 19.20
N LYS A 87 -14.05 4.29 20.44
CA LYS A 87 -14.88 4.71 21.58
C LYS A 87 -15.01 6.23 21.71
N GLU A 88 -14.17 6.95 21.01
CA GLU A 88 -14.10 8.41 21.00
C GLU A 88 -15.36 9.00 20.35
N LYS A 89 -16.06 9.88 21.08
CA LYS A 89 -17.32 10.46 20.63
C LYS A 89 -17.17 11.65 19.70
N CYS A 90 -16.12 12.48 19.88
CA CYS A 90 -15.91 13.66 19.04
C CYS A 90 -14.88 13.41 17.92
N PHE A 91 -15.03 14.15 16.81
CA PHE A 91 -14.17 14.01 15.62
C PHE A 91 -12.70 14.24 15.96
N LYS A 92 -12.37 15.29 16.71
CA LYS A 92 -10.99 15.63 17.10
C LYS A 92 -10.30 14.49 17.85
N ASN A 93 -10.98 13.85 18.79
CA ASN A 93 -10.42 12.74 19.55
C ASN A 93 -10.23 11.48 18.66
N ARG A 94 -11.14 11.25 17.71
CA ARG A 94 -10.98 10.17 16.70
C ARG A 94 -9.79 10.41 15.81
N GLU A 95 -9.60 11.63 15.36
CA GLU A 95 -8.43 12.03 14.55
C GLU A 95 -7.13 11.81 15.31
N GLN A 96 -7.06 12.26 16.57
CA GLN A 96 -5.89 12.03 17.43
C GLN A 96 -5.62 10.53 17.65
N ALA A 97 -6.65 9.73 17.94
CA ALA A 97 -6.51 8.29 18.10
C ALA A 97 -5.98 7.62 16.83
N LEU A 98 -6.45 8.07 15.64
CA LEU A 98 -5.95 7.59 14.37
C LEU A 98 -4.48 7.95 14.17
N VAL A 99 -4.08 9.20 14.42
CA VAL A 99 -2.69 9.67 14.26
C VAL A 99 -1.74 8.88 15.18
N TRP A 100 -2.09 8.70 16.45
CA TRP A 100 -1.30 7.88 17.38
C TRP A 100 -1.21 6.43 16.96
N SER A 101 -2.29 5.86 16.45
CA SER A 101 -2.30 4.49 15.94
C SER A 101 -1.40 4.32 14.71
N VAL A 102 -1.37 5.30 13.81
CA VAL A 102 -0.47 5.31 12.65
C VAL A 102 0.99 5.41 13.10
N LEU A 103 1.29 6.30 14.04
CA LEU A 103 2.64 6.43 14.60
C LEU A 103 3.11 5.13 15.25
N ALA A 104 2.29 4.53 16.12
CA ALA A 104 2.60 3.26 16.78
C ALA A 104 2.82 2.12 15.76
N HIS A 105 1.99 2.04 14.73
CA HIS A 105 2.17 1.06 13.64
C HIS A 105 3.49 1.27 12.92
N ASN A 106 3.83 2.51 12.57
CA ASN A 106 5.08 2.81 11.85
C ASN A 106 6.32 2.48 12.71
N LEU A 107 6.31 2.83 13.99
CA LEU A 107 7.37 2.44 14.93
C LEU A 107 7.51 0.92 15.05
N TRP A 108 6.38 0.20 15.13
CA TRP A 108 6.38 -1.26 15.15
C TRP A 108 6.97 -1.86 13.86
N VAL A 109 6.65 -1.30 12.70
CA VAL A 109 7.23 -1.75 11.41
C VAL A 109 8.74 -1.52 11.40
N LEU A 110 9.20 -0.33 11.81
CA LEU A 110 10.63 -0.02 11.88
C LEU A 110 11.38 -0.94 12.84
N ALA A 111 10.83 -1.20 14.03
CA ALA A 111 11.42 -2.13 14.98
C ALA A 111 11.54 -3.56 14.40
N ARG A 112 10.52 -4.03 13.70
CA ARG A 112 10.57 -5.34 13.04
C ARG A 112 11.61 -5.42 11.93
N MET A 113 11.76 -4.37 11.14
CA MET A 113 12.78 -4.29 10.11
C MET A 113 14.19 -4.34 10.74
N SER A 114 14.43 -3.55 11.79
CA SER A 114 15.71 -3.56 12.51
C SER A 114 16.05 -4.94 13.08
N LEU A 115 15.08 -5.61 13.70
CA LEU A 115 15.28 -6.96 14.24
C LEU A 115 15.56 -8.00 13.13
N ALA A 116 14.91 -7.87 11.97
CA ALA A 116 15.15 -8.75 10.83
C ALA A 116 16.58 -8.56 10.27
N ASP A 117 17.02 -7.31 10.14
CA ASP A 117 18.38 -6.99 9.69
C ASP A 117 19.45 -7.50 10.67
N GLU A 118 19.21 -7.39 11.96
CA GLU A 118 20.11 -7.95 12.98
C GLU A 118 20.18 -9.48 12.91
N ALA A 119 19.04 -10.14 12.72
CA ALA A 119 18.99 -11.61 12.59
C ALA A 119 19.77 -12.07 11.34
N GLU A 120 19.59 -11.40 10.21
CA GLU A 120 20.32 -11.70 8.98
C GLU A 120 21.83 -11.50 9.13
N ARG A 121 22.26 -10.41 9.80
CA ARG A 121 23.68 -10.16 10.08
C ARG A 121 24.29 -11.25 10.98
N LYS A 122 23.57 -11.70 12.01
CA LYS A 122 24.00 -12.80 12.90
C LYS A 122 24.12 -14.11 12.13
N GLU A 123 23.17 -14.43 11.25
CA GLU A 123 23.21 -15.64 10.43
C GLU A 123 24.40 -15.63 9.44
N LYS A 124 24.63 -14.48 8.75
CA LYS A 124 25.78 -14.31 7.86
C LYS A 124 27.11 -14.46 8.60
N ALA A 125 27.22 -13.88 9.82
CA ALA A 125 28.41 -14.00 10.65
C ALA A 125 28.66 -15.44 11.13
N ALA A 126 27.59 -16.18 11.49
CA ALA A 126 27.71 -17.58 11.88
C ALA A 126 28.17 -18.47 10.70
N LYS A 127 27.60 -18.26 9.50
CA LYS A 127 28.03 -18.99 8.29
C LYS A 127 29.49 -18.72 7.94
N LYS A 128 29.98 -17.48 8.12
CA LYS A 128 31.41 -17.12 7.87
C LYS A 128 32.37 -17.75 8.88
N LYS A 129 31.93 -18.05 10.11
CA LYS A 129 32.78 -18.73 11.12
C LYS A 129 32.81 -20.25 10.94
N ALA A 130 31.84 -20.84 10.23
CA ALA A 130 31.73 -22.26 10.01
C ALA A 130 32.39 -22.74 8.69
N ALA A 131 32.80 -21.80 7.83
CA ALA A 131 33.55 -22.03 6.60
C ALA A 131 35.05 -21.72 6.79
#